data_022e1e20e4b59b758177c30ade4937f8
#
_entry.id   022e1e20e4b59b758177c30ade4937f8
#
_cell.length_a   1.000
_cell.length_b   1.000
_cell.length_c   1.000
_cell.angle_alpha   90.00
_cell.angle_beta   90.00
_cell.angle_gamma   90.00
#
_symmetry.space_group_name_H-M   'P 1'
#
loop_
_entity.id
_entity.type
_entity.pdbx_description
1 polymer ?
#
loop_
_entity_poly.entity_id
_entity_poly.type
_entity_poly.pdbx_seq_one_letter_code
_entity_poly.pdbx_strand_id
1 'polypeptide(L)'
;IATAEESSDFTPADAINDTDIQKITEKKSVLDESDIIYMILTDRFYDSDSSNNGTLGVEYRPGELKYTQGGDWNGITQKLDYIKDLGVTAIWISPPSENELLSRDGEESGYHGYFTHNYNSADPHYGTKED
;
A
#
# COMPACT_ATOMS: atom_id res chain seq x y z
N ILE A 1 28.26 -0.09 -39.45
CA ILE A 1 27.94 0.94 -38.42
C ILE A 1 26.47 1.27 -38.67
N ALA A 2 25.59 0.71 -37.87
CA ALA A 2 24.16 1.02 -37.86
C ALA A 2 23.91 1.95 -36.63
N THR A 3 23.47 3.17 -36.91
CA THR A 3 23.01 4.12 -35.91
C THR A 3 21.58 3.77 -35.56
N ALA A 4 21.35 3.43 -34.29
CA ALA A 4 20.02 3.31 -33.76
C ALA A 4 19.44 4.71 -33.54
N GLU A 5 18.36 5.05 -34.26
CA GLU A 5 17.51 6.20 -33.94
C GLU A 5 16.57 5.80 -32.79
N GLU A 6 16.80 6.38 -31.61
CA GLU A 6 15.80 6.39 -30.53
C GLU A 6 14.67 7.33 -30.94
N SER A 7 13.54 6.78 -31.35
CA SER A 7 12.30 7.54 -31.48
C SER A 7 11.70 7.67 -30.07
N SER A 8 11.88 8.82 -29.43
CA SER A 8 11.08 9.22 -28.28
C SER A 8 9.69 9.60 -28.78
N ASP A 9 8.77 8.66 -28.74
CA ASP A 9 7.37 8.87 -29.13
C ASP A 9 6.61 9.54 -27.96
N PHE A 10 7.09 10.73 -27.56
CA PHE A 10 6.35 11.62 -26.69
C PHE A 10 5.51 12.55 -27.56
N THR A 11 4.25 12.20 -27.78
CA THR A 11 3.31 13.09 -28.46
C THR A 11 2.78 14.12 -27.47
N PRO A 12 2.77 15.43 -27.84
CA PRO A 12 2.21 16.51 -26.99
C PRO A 12 0.70 16.39 -26.72
N ALA A 13 0.04 15.34 -27.23
CA ALA A 13 -1.39 15.09 -27.05
C ALA A 13 -1.77 14.69 -25.62
N ASP A 14 -0.80 14.29 -24.78
CA ASP A 14 -1.04 13.90 -23.38
C ASP A 14 -0.85 15.06 -22.40
N ALA A 15 -0.68 16.29 -22.88
CA ALA A 15 -0.62 17.46 -22.01
C ALA A 15 -1.99 17.72 -21.37
N ILE A 16 -2.03 17.68 -20.05
CA ILE A 16 -3.21 18.07 -19.24
C ILE A 16 -3.63 19.48 -19.69
N ASN A 17 -4.83 19.61 -20.22
CA ASN A 17 -5.35 20.91 -20.70
C ASN A 17 -5.96 21.71 -19.54
N ASP A 18 -6.16 23.03 -19.76
CA ASP A 18 -6.71 23.93 -18.74
C ASP A 18 -8.08 23.50 -18.19
N THR A 19 -8.88 22.80 -19.01
CA THR A 19 -10.19 22.29 -18.58
C THR A 19 -10.02 21.11 -17.62
N ASP A 20 -9.02 20.28 -17.81
CA ASP A 20 -8.71 19.18 -16.90
C ASP A 20 -8.14 19.70 -15.58
N ILE A 21 -7.30 20.76 -15.64
CA ILE A 21 -6.79 21.46 -14.47
C ILE A 21 -7.95 22.11 -13.69
N GLN A 22 -8.90 22.75 -14.36
CA GLN A 22 -10.10 23.32 -13.72
C GLN A 22 -10.96 22.25 -13.05
N LYS A 23 -11.19 21.11 -13.70
CA LYS A 23 -11.92 19.99 -13.07
C LYS A 23 -11.21 19.42 -11.84
N ILE A 24 -9.87 19.43 -11.84
CA ILE A 24 -9.08 19.00 -10.67
C ILE A 24 -9.19 20.04 -9.55
N THR A 25 -9.16 21.33 -9.87
CA THR A 25 -9.25 22.42 -8.88
C THR A 25 -10.66 22.64 -8.33
N GLU A 26 -11.70 22.34 -9.13
CA GLU A 26 -13.10 22.37 -8.68
C GLU A 26 -13.49 21.13 -7.87
N LYS A 27 -12.67 20.07 -7.88
CA LYS A 27 -12.86 18.91 -7.03
C LYS A 27 -12.63 19.36 -5.60
N LYS A 28 -13.71 19.39 -4.81
CA LYS A 28 -13.66 19.61 -3.35
C LYS A 28 -12.50 18.79 -2.79
N SER A 29 -11.69 19.36 -1.91
CA SER A 29 -10.67 18.61 -1.17
C SER A 29 -11.25 17.26 -0.74
N VAL A 30 -10.54 16.19 -1.03
CA VAL A 30 -10.99 14.84 -0.65
C VAL A 30 -11.06 14.72 0.86
N LEU A 31 -10.18 15.43 1.57
CA LEU A 31 -10.13 15.50 3.03
C LEU A 31 -10.27 16.95 3.48
N ASP A 32 -10.96 17.18 4.58
CA ASP A 32 -11.09 18.48 5.24
C ASP A 32 -10.93 18.35 6.77
N GLU A 33 -11.02 19.45 7.49
CA GLU A 33 -10.81 19.55 8.94
C GLU A 33 -11.87 18.81 9.77
N SER A 34 -12.95 18.34 9.15
CA SER A 34 -13.97 17.51 9.81
C SER A 34 -13.66 16.01 9.72
N ASP A 35 -12.67 15.63 8.91
CA ASP A 35 -12.34 14.23 8.70
C ASP A 35 -11.62 13.62 9.90
N ILE A 36 -11.99 12.39 10.21
CA ILE A 36 -11.35 11.55 11.22
C ILE A 36 -10.53 10.48 10.50
N ILE A 37 -9.22 10.62 10.57
CA ILE A 37 -8.28 9.69 9.93
C ILE A 37 -7.85 8.61 10.91
N TYR A 38 -8.03 7.35 10.54
CA TYR A 38 -7.56 6.20 11.29
C TYR A 38 -6.35 5.57 10.58
N MET A 39 -5.19 5.61 11.23
CA MET A 39 -3.98 4.98 10.71
C MET A 39 -3.96 3.50 11.04
N ILE A 40 -3.77 2.66 10.03
CA ILE A 40 -3.71 1.20 10.14
C ILE A 40 -2.32 0.71 9.72
N LEU A 41 -1.64 0.05 10.61
CA LEU A 41 -0.50 -0.80 10.28
C LEU A 41 -1.07 -2.15 9.83
N THR A 42 -1.09 -2.37 8.51
CA THR A 42 -1.82 -3.48 7.86
C THR A 42 -1.51 -4.82 8.52
N ASP A 43 -0.22 -5.14 8.64
CA ASP A 43 0.26 -6.39 9.24
C ASP A 43 -0.28 -6.68 10.66
N ARG A 44 -0.68 -5.62 11.40
CA ARG A 44 -1.06 -5.70 12.82
C ARG A 44 -2.56 -5.63 13.03
N PHE A 45 -3.36 -5.46 11.98
CA PHE A 45 -4.76 -5.13 12.14
C PHE A 45 -5.66 -6.38 12.20
N TYR A 46 -5.70 -7.16 11.14
CA TYR A 46 -6.51 -8.39 11.10
C TYR A 46 -5.99 -9.31 9.99
N ASP A 47 -5.63 -10.53 10.37
CA ASP A 47 -5.27 -11.63 9.48
C ASP A 47 -6.55 -12.34 9.03
N SER A 48 -6.88 -12.24 7.76
CA SER A 48 -8.04 -12.89 7.16
C SER A 48 -7.67 -13.99 6.17
N ASP A 49 -6.42 -14.00 5.69
CA ASP A 49 -5.90 -14.99 4.75
C ASP A 49 -4.52 -15.50 5.20
N SER A 50 -4.52 -16.57 5.95
CA SER A 50 -3.26 -17.15 6.43
C SER A 50 -2.35 -17.71 5.32
N SER A 51 -2.80 -17.76 4.06
CA SER A 51 -2.00 -18.24 2.95
C SER A 51 -0.95 -17.21 2.47
N ASN A 52 -1.13 -15.93 2.81
CA ASN A 52 -0.20 -14.86 2.46
C ASN A 52 0.77 -14.46 3.60
N ASN A 53 0.66 -15.08 4.79
CA ASN A 53 1.38 -14.66 6.00
C ASN A 53 2.90 -14.80 5.92
N GLY A 54 3.43 -15.69 5.09
CA GLY A 54 4.85 -15.88 4.97
C GLY A 54 5.27 -16.47 3.63
N THR A 55 5.88 -15.64 2.78
CA THR A 55 6.31 -16.04 1.44
C THR A 55 7.43 -17.10 1.48
N LEU A 56 8.41 -16.93 2.39
CA LEU A 56 9.50 -17.87 2.61
C LEU A 56 9.48 -18.47 4.03
N GLY A 57 8.58 -18.00 4.91
CA GLY A 57 8.42 -18.51 6.26
C GLY A 57 9.51 -18.11 7.25
N VAL A 58 10.42 -17.21 6.87
CA VAL A 58 11.48 -16.69 7.75
C VAL A 58 11.06 -15.37 8.41
N GLU A 59 10.20 -14.62 7.75
CA GLU A 59 9.69 -13.30 8.13
C GLU A 59 8.43 -13.39 9.01
N TYR A 60 7.65 -14.47 8.90
CA TYR A 60 6.42 -14.66 9.68
C TYR A 60 6.69 -15.39 10.98
N ARG A 61 6.56 -14.65 12.09
CA ARG A 61 6.82 -15.18 13.44
C ARG A 61 5.77 -14.68 14.43
N PRO A 62 4.61 -15.33 14.51
CA PRO A 62 3.53 -14.92 15.39
C PRO A 62 3.98 -14.75 16.86
N GLY A 63 3.70 -13.57 17.42
CA GLY A 63 4.11 -13.22 18.78
C GLY A 63 5.47 -12.54 18.91
N GLU A 64 6.31 -12.55 17.86
CA GLU A 64 7.55 -11.79 17.83
C GLU A 64 7.32 -10.43 17.17
N LEU A 65 7.30 -9.33 17.95
CA LEU A 65 6.87 -8.01 17.51
C LEU A 65 7.67 -7.40 16.34
N LYS A 66 8.89 -7.84 16.11
CA LYS A 66 9.76 -7.39 15.01
C LYS A 66 9.49 -8.11 13.68
N TYR A 67 8.58 -9.08 13.67
CA TYR A 67 8.31 -9.92 12.51
C TYR A 67 6.85 -9.82 12.09
N THR A 68 6.57 -10.23 10.86
CA THR A 68 5.24 -10.24 10.25
C THR A 68 4.27 -11.06 11.12
N GLN A 69 3.06 -10.52 11.30
CA GLN A 69 1.98 -11.13 12.10
C GLN A 69 0.77 -11.54 11.25
N GLY A 70 0.75 -11.18 9.97
CA GLY A 70 -0.20 -11.70 8.98
C GLY A 70 -1.42 -10.83 8.70
N GLY A 71 -1.52 -9.62 9.22
CA GLY A 71 -2.61 -8.72 8.85
C GLY A 71 -2.56 -8.36 7.37
N ASP A 72 -3.72 -8.32 6.70
CA ASP A 72 -3.88 -8.16 5.26
C ASP A 72 -4.98 -7.15 4.88
N TRP A 73 -5.06 -6.75 3.59
CA TRP A 73 -6.05 -5.79 3.10
C TRP A 73 -7.47 -6.37 3.12
N ASN A 74 -7.61 -7.65 2.85
CA ASN A 74 -8.91 -8.31 2.96
C ASN A 74 -9.40 -8.29 4.43
N GLY A 75 -8.49 -8.40 5.38
CA GLY A 75 -8.78 -8.22 6.81
C GLY A 75 -9.26 -6.81 7.13
N ILE A 76 -8.63 -5.78 6.56
CA ILE A 76 -9.11 -4.40 6.69
C ILE A 76 -10.52 -4.28 6.10
N THR A 77 -10.74 -4.81 4.90
CA THR A 77 -12.03 -4.79 4.20
C THR A 77 -13.12 -5.45 5.03
N GLN A 78 -12.85 -6.60 5.65
CA GLN A 78 -13.81 -7.27 6.54
C GLN A 78 -14.14 -6.47 7.80
N LYS A 79 -13.31 -5.51 8.18
CA LYS A 79 -13.49 -4.67 9.38
C LYS A 79 -13.95 -3.25 9.08
N LEU A 80 -14.34 -2.93 7.84
CA LEU A 80 -14.76 -1.58 7.46
C LEU A 80 -15.98 -1.11 8.26
N ASP A 81 -16.94 -1.98 8.57
CA ASP A 81 -18.10 -1.60 9.39
C ASP A 81 -17.68 -1.22 10.81
N TYR A 82 -16.75 -1.96 11.41
CA TYR A 82 -16.17 -1.62 12.70
C TYR A 82 -15.48 -0.25 12.67
N ILE A 83 -14.67 0.02 11.64
CA ILE A 83 -13.96 1.30 11.48
C ILE A 83 -14.97 2.44 11.29
N LYS A 84 -16.00 2.23 10.48
CA LYS A 84 -17.08 3.19 10.25
C LYS A 84 -17.86 3.50 11.53
N ASP A 85 -18.17 2.49 12.35
CA ASP A 85 -18.89 2.66 13.62
C ASP A 85 -18.11 3.47 14.65
N LEU A 86 -16.78 3.56 14.51
CA LEU A 86 -15.93 4.47 15.30
C LEU A 86 -16.05 5.94 14.83
N GLY A 87 -16.78 6.23 13.74
CA GLY A 87 -16.89 7.56 13.17
C GLY A 87 -15.73 7.96 12.25
N VAL A 88 -14.88 7.01 11.83
CA VAL A 88 -13.76 7.25 10.92
C VAL A 88 -14.29 7.57 9.53
N THR A 89 -13.74 8.61 8.89
CA THR A 89 -14.11 9.05 7.54
C THR A 89 -13.03 8.76 6.50
N ALA A 90 -11.79 8.54 6.94
CA ALA A 90 -10.67 8.21 6.08
C ALA A 90 -9.72 7.20 6.75
N ILE A 91 -9.17 6.29 5.97
CA ILE A 91 -8.20 5.30 6.42
C ILE A 91 -6.84 5.65 5.82
N TRP A 92 -5.79 5.62 6.65
CA TRP A 92 -4.40 5.69 6.22
C TRP A 92 -3.75 4.34 6.48
N ILE A 93 -3.49 3.56 5.44
CA ILE A 93 -2.80 2.28 5.56
C ILE A 93 -1.27 2.46 5.52
N SER A 94 -0.54 1.50 6.10
CA SER A 94 0.91 1.38 5.90
C SER A 94 1.25 1.24 4.41
N PRO A 95 2.48 1.62 3.96
CA PRO A 95 2.84 1.56 2.55
C PRO A 95 2.53 0.22 1.90
N PRO A 96 1.85 0.21 0.74
CA PRO A 96 1.35 -1.01 0.10
C PRO A 96 2.37 -1.70 -0.82
N SER A 97 3.51 -1.04 -1.08
CA SER A 97 4.51 -1.52 -2.04
C SER A 97 5.30 -2.70 -1.49
N GLU A 98 5.76 -3.57 -2.38
CA GLU A 98 6.53 -4.76 -2.05
C GLU A 98 7.81 -4.44 -1.26
N ASN A 99 7.95 -5.08 -0.10
CA ASN A 99 9.04 -4.86 0.85
C ASN A 99 10.07 -5.99 0.80
N GLU A 100 11.29 -5.67 1.27
CA GLU A 100 12.24 -6.70 1.66
C GLU A 100 11.64 -7.56 2.78
N LEU A 101 11.85 -8.87 2.70
CA LEU A 101 11.32 -9.81 3.70
C LEU A 101 11.92 -9.55 5.08
N LEU A 102 13.23 -9.29 5.11
CA LEU A 102 13.98 -9.01 6.33
C LEU A 102 14.85 -7.77 6.16
N SER A 103 15.13 -7.09 7.26
CA SER A 103 16.19 -6.10 7.35
C SER A 103 17.56 -6.71 6.97
N ARG A 104 18.51 -5.86 6.63
CA ARG A 104 19.85 -6.30 6.17
C ARG A 104 20.58 -7.19 7.19
N ASP A 105 20.34 -6.98 8.48
CA ASP A 105 20.90 -7.78 9.58
C ASP A 105 20.03 -8.99 9.97
N GLY A 106 18.84 -9.12 9.37
CA GLY A 106 17.89 -10.19 9.65
C GLY A 106 17.13 -10.06 10.97
N GLU A 107 17.24 -8.91 11.65
CA GLU A 107 16.70 -8.69 12.99
C GLU A 107 15.23 -8.32 13.02
N GLU A 108 14.65 -7.96 11.85
CA GLU A 108 13.23 -7.62 11.72
C GLU A 108 12.73 -7.86 10.29
N SER A 109 11.42 -8.03 10.12
CA SER A 109 10.78 -8.12 8.80
C SER A 109 10.29 -6.76 8.31
N GLY A 110 9.89 -6.69 7.02
CA GLY A 110 9.31 -5.51 6.39
C GLY A 110 7.87 -5.21 6.80
N TYR A 111 7.36 -5.76 7.90
CA TYR A 111 5.96 -5.72 8.36
C TYR A 111 5.32 -4.32 8.37
N HIS A 112 6.12 -3.29 8.50
CA HIS A 112 5.66 -1.90 8.57
C HIS A 112 5.49 -1.22 7.20
N GLY A 113 5.96 -1.85 6.10
CA GLY A 113 5.84 -1.31 4.74
C GLY A 113 6.94 -0.33 4.31
N TYR A 114 7.97 -0.07 5.16
CA TYR A 114 8.98 0.95 4.88
C TYR A 114 10.32 0.40 4.36
N PHE A 115 10.41 -0.89 4.12
CA PHE A 115 11.57 -1.52 3.46
C PHE A 115 11.30 -1.77 1.98
N THR A 116 10.56 -0.86 1.33
CA THR A 116 10.17 -1.01 -0.08
C THR A 116 11.38 -1.17 -0.99
N HIS A 117 11.40 -2.24 -1.74
CA HIS A 117 12.37 -2.48 -2.81
C HIS A 117 11.74 -2.43 -4.21
N ASN A 118 10.43 -2.61 -4.31
CA ASN A 118 9.72 -2.57 -5.58
C ASN A 118 8.42 -1.75 -5.49
N TYR A 119 8.45 -0.52 -6.00
CA TYR A 119 7.30 0.38 -6.00
C TYR A 119 6.21 0.04 -7.03
N ASN A 120 6.48 -0.91 -7.95
CA ASN A 120 5.54 -1.28 -9.00
C ASN A 120 4.67 -2.50 -8.64
N SER A 121 4.97 -3.16 -7.54
CA SER A 121 4.26 -4.34 -7.05
C SER A 121 3.61 -4.07 -5.70
N ALA A 122 2.48 -4.72 -5.46
CA ALA A 122 1.88 -4.84 -4.13
C ALA A 122 2.71 -5.80 -3.27
N ASP A 123 2.72 -5.57 -1.96
CA ASP A 123 3.36 -6.49 -1.02
C ASP A 123 2.51 -7.77 -0.92
N PRO A 124 3.08 -8.96 -1.22
CA PRO A 124 2.31 -10.20 -1.23
C PRO A 124 1.77 -10.61 0.16
N HIS A 125 2.35 -10.09 1.25
CA HIS A 125 1.83 -10.32 2.61
C HIS A 125 0.53 -9.56 2.87
N TYR A 126 0.27 -8.48 2.13
CA TYR A 126 -0.95 -7.68 2.32
C TYR A 126 -2.05 -8.05 1.34
N GLY A 127 -1.70 -8.64 0.19
CA GLY A 127 -2.66 -9.01 -0.85
C GLY A 127 -2.17 -8.69 -2.26
N THR A 128 -3.12 -8.50 -3.16
CA THR A 128 -2.90 -8.19 -4.58
C THR A 128 -3.36 -6.77 -4.92
N LYS A 129 -3.15 -6.33 -6.16
CA LYS A 129 -3.64 -5.01 -6.64
C LYS A 129 -5.16 -4.98 -6.80
N GLU A 130 -5.80 -6.12 -6.82
CA GLU A 130 -7.23 -6.30 -6.96
C GLU A 130 -7.97 -6.19 -5.61
N ASP A 131 -7.27 -6.43 -4.50
CA ASP A 131 -7.79 -6.27 -3.13
C ASP A 131 -7.86 -4.81 -2.71
#